data_156419105f14fe912b33762dbd8085f5
#
_entry.id   156419105f14fe912b33762dbd8085f5
#
_cell.length_a   1.000
_cell.length_b   1.000
_cell.length_c   1.000
_cell.angle_alpha   90.00
_cell.angle_beta   90.00
_cell.angle_gamma   90.00
#
_symmetry.space_group_name_H-M   'P 1'
#
loop_
_entity.id
_entity.type
_entity.pdbx_description
1 polymer ?
#
loop_
_entity_poly.entity_id
_entity_poly.type
_entity_poly.pdbx_seq_one_letter_code
_entity_poly.pdbx_strand_id
1 'polypeptide(L)'
;MPAIRPTAVAGSFYSADAAVLRAEIDDLLGSTVSAAIAPIPKALIAPHAGYIYSGPIAAAGYRRLAPARERIMRVVLFGPSHFVGFDGLAASSAEDWQTPLGTVPVDRAMVERLIKAKLIGVLDAAHAQEHSLEVHLPFLQVALDEFALVPIVAGDASPQAVVALLDAVWAGPETLIVVSTDLSHYLDYRSCQATDQQPAHRNPAASALRPETTRVEALDRGGGLEQARKGRELSGAGNHKLPRWR
;
A
#
# COMPACT_ATOMS: atom_id res chain seq x y z
N MET A 1 4.60 4.57 -27.98
CA MET A 1 4.80 5.20 -26.67
C MET A 1 4.64 4.11 -25.63
N PRO A 2 5.42 4.09 -24.55
CA PRO A 2 5.23 3.12 -23.48
C PRO A 2 3.79 3.18 -22.96
N ALA A 3 3.22 2.04 -22.60
CA ALA A 3 1.88 1.99 -22.04
C ALA A 3 1.93 2.52 -20.61
N ILE A 4 1.24 3.64 -20.33
CA ILE A 4 1.18 4.26 -19.01
C ILE A 4 -0.16 3.92 -18.37
N ARG A 5 -0.15 3.41 -17.15
CA ARG A 5 -1.36 3.29 -16.33
C ARG A 5 -1.67 4.66 -15.71
N PRO A 6 -2.77 5.33 -16.11
CA PRO A 6 -3.15 6.63 -15.55
C PRO A 6 -3.62 6.49 -14.09
N THR A 7 -3.73 7.61 -13.37
CA THR A 7 -4.33 7.64 -12.04
C THR A 7 -5.81 7.26 -12.10
N ALA A 8 -6.28 6.47 -11.12
CA ALA A 8 -7.70 6.12 -10.97
C ALA A 8 -8.37 6.92 -9.84
N VAL A 9 -7.63 7.30 -8.80
CA VAL A 9 -8.19 7.89 -7.57
C VAL A 9 -7.57 9.23 -7.16
N ALA A 10 -6.75 9.84 -8.02
CA ALA A 10 -6.28 11.20 -7.82
C ALA A 10 -7.47 12.20 -7.76
N GLY A 11 -7.48 13.08 -6.77
CA GLY A 11 -8.58 14.01 -6.50
C GLY A 11 -9.71 13.44 -5.64
N SER A 12 -9.66 12.12 -5.30
CA SER A 12 -10.65 11.47 -4.44
C SER A 12 -10.04 10.82 -3.20
N PHE A 13 -8.99 10.02 -3.35
CA PHE A 13 -8.28 9.38 -2.24
C PHE A 13 -7.10 10.21 -1.73
N TYR A 14 -6.51 10.99 -2.60
CA TYR A 14 -5.43 11.94 -2.34
C TYR A 14 -5.53 13.12 -3.32
N SER A 15 -4.83 14.21 -3.07
CA SER A 15 -4.89 15.41 -3.92
C SER A 15 -4.40 15.13 -5.35
N ALA A 16 -5.14 15.65 -6.36
CA ALA A 16 -4.68 15.63 -7.75
C ALA A 16 -3.64 16.74 -8.04
N ASP A 17 -3.52 17.74 -7.18
CA ASP A 17 -2.50 18.80 -7.28
C ASP A 17 -1.18 18.27 -6.68
N ALA A 18 -0.11 18.29 -7.49
CA ALA A 18 1.18 17.77 -7.10
C ALA A 18 1.80 18.49 -5.89
N ALA A 19 1.66 19.81 -5.81
CA ALA A 19 2.25 20.59 -4.73
C ALA A 19 1.50 20.36 -3.41
N VAL A 20 0.18 20.31 -3.46
CA VAL A 20 -0.69 20.01 -2.31
C VAL A 20 -0.42 18.58 -1.82
N LEU A 21 -0.37 17.59 -2.72
CA LEU A 21 -0.11 16.20 -2.39
C LEU A 21 1.27 16.03 -1.75
N ARG A 22 2.29 16.70 -2.31
CA ARG A 22 3.64 16.65 -1.77
C ARG A 22 3.69 17.21 -0.35
N ALA A 23 3.10 18.38 -0.11
CA ALA A 23 3.05 19.00 1.20
C ALA A 23 2.28 18.16 2.22
N GLU A 24 1.15 17.54 1.82
CA GLU A 24 0.38 16.63 2.68
C GLU A 24 1.21 15.43 3.11
N ILE A 25 1.95 14.79 2.18
CA ILE A 25 2.79 13.63 2.50
C ILE A 25 3.97 14.04 3.38
N ASP A 26 4.63 15.17 3.10
CA ASP A 26 5.74 15.67 3.90
C ASP A 26 5.28 15.96 5.35
N ASP A 27 4.11 16.56 5.54
CA ASP A 27 3.48 16.78 6.86
C ASP A 27 3.17 15.46 7.57
N LEU A 28 2.59 14.49 6.87
CA LEU A 28 2.29 13.17 7.42
C LEU A 28 3.55 12.43 7.84
N LEU A 29 4.60 12.44 7.01
CA LEU A 29 5.88 11.82 7.33
C LEU A 29 6.61 12.55 8.47
N GLY A 30 6.49 13.87 8.59
CA GLY A 30 7.10 14.70 9.63
C GLY A 30 6.37 14.62 10.98
N SER A 31 5.06 14.47 11.00
CA SER A 31 4.21 14.52 12.19
C SER A 31 4.29 13.27 13.08
N THR A 32 4.77 12.16 12.54
CA THR A 32 4.88 10.91 13.29
C THR A 32 6.10 10.95 14.22
N VAL A 33 5.93 10.61 15.50
CA VAL A 33 7.02 10.57 16.49
C VAL A 33 8.12 9.62 16.02
N SER A 34 9.39 10.05 16.15
CA SER A 34 10.55 9.22 15.79
C SER A 34 10.51 7.90 16.56
N ALA A 35 10.25 6.81 15.86
CA ALA A 35 10.49 5.50 16.43
C ALA A 35 12.00 5.39 16.72
N ALA A 36 12.37 4.84 17.87
CA ALA A 36 13.74 4.47 18.18
C ALA A 36 14.35 3.70 17.00
N ILE A 37 15.67 3.74 16.85
CA ILE A 37 16.43 3.08 15.80
C ILE A 37 15.97 1.63 15.67
N ALA A 38 15.02 1.38 14.78
CA ALA A 38 14.50 0.05 14.51
C ALA A 38 15.12 -0.44 13.20
N PRO A 39 15.29 -1.75 13.01
CA PRO A 39 15.76 -2.30 11.75
C PRO A 39 14.89 -1.83 10.57
N ILE A 40 15.52 -1.60 9.43
CA ILE A 40 14.81 -1.28 8.20
C ILE A 40 13.90 -2.46 7.84
N PRO A 41 12.60 -2.25 7.65
CA PRO A 41 11.69 -3.34 7.35
C PRO A 41 11.94 -3.92 5.96
N LYS A 42 11.96 -5.23 5.85
CA LYS A 42 11.97 -5.95 4.56
C LYS A 42 10.59 -5.93 3.90
N ALA A 43 9.55 -5.90 4.72
CA ALA A 43 8.17 -5.81 4.28
C ALA A 43 7.38 -4.81 5.14
N LEU A 44 6.46 -4.09 4.52
CA LEU A 44 5.47 -3.23 5.17
C LEU A 44 4.07 -3.77 4.90
N ILE A 45 3.20 -3.69 5.90
CA ILE A 45 1.76 -3.82 5.73
C ILE A 45 1.17 -2.43 5.95
N ALA A 46 0.46 -1.91 4.96
CA ALA A 46 -0.05 -0.55 4.99
C ALA A 46 -1.48 -0.46 4.45
N PRO A 47 -2.33 0.41 5.03
CA PRO A 47 -3.70 0.61 4.61
C PRO A 47 -3.78 1.40 3.30
N HIS A 48 -4.89 1.20 2.54
CA HIS A 48 -5.13 1.83 1.25
C HIS A 48 -6.42 2.65 1.15
N ALA A 49 -6.99 3.06 2.27
CA ALA A 49 -8.07 4.06 2.27
C ALA A 49 -7.57 5.44 1.83
N GLY A 50 -8.48 6.38 1.60
CA GLY A 50 -8.09 7.76 1.30
C GLY A 50 -7.23 8.38 2.42
N TYR A 51 -6.30 9.26 2.06
CA TYR A 51 -5.28 9.81 2.97
C TYR A 51 -5.83 10.46 4.23
N ILE A 52 -7.03 11.05 4.15
CA ILE A 52 -7.73 11.59 5.31
C ILE A 52 -7.99 10.53 6.41
N TYR A 53 -8.06 9.25 6.04
CA TYR A 53 -8.32 8.14 6.96
C TYR A 53 -7.06 7.34 7.27
N SER A 54 -6.34 6.91 6.25
CA SER A 54 -5.21 5.98 6.37
C SER A 54 -3.84 6.67 6.36
N GLY A 55 -3.76 7.92 5.91
CA GLY A 55 -2.49 8.64 5.71
C GLY A 55 -1.55 8.61 6.92
N PRO A 56 -2.00 8.94 8.15
CA PRO A 56 -1.13 8.92 9.33
C PRO A 56 -0.56 7.52 9.65
N ILE A 57 -1.34 6.46 9.42
CA ILE A 57 -0.90 5.07 9.67
C ILE A 57 0.07 4.61 8.58
N ALA A 58 -0.24 4.87 7.32
CA ALA A 58 0.65 4.59 6.20
C ALA A 58 2.00 5.32 6.36
N ALA A 59 1.96 6.61 6.70
CA ALA A 59 3.16 7.43 6.94
C ALA A 59 4.05 6.87 8.04
N ALA A 60 3.49 6.34 9.13
CA ALA A 60 4.25 5.72 10.21
C ALA A 60 5.08 4.50 9.72
N GLY A 61 4.55 3.75 8.74
CA GLY A 61 5.27 2.68 8.06
C GLY A 61 6.35 3.21 7.12
N TYR A 62 5.98 4.09 6.21
CA TYR A 62 6.87 4.61 5.15
C TYR A 62 8.07 5.39 5.70
N ARG A 63 7.90 6.13 6.78
CA ARG A 63 9.00 6.86 7.42
C ARG A 63 10.14 5.96 7.86
N ARG A 64 9.88 4.70 8.16
CA ARG A 64 10.91 3.73 8.53
C ARG A 64 11.87 3.39 7.39
N LEU A 65 11.52 3.76 6.16
CA LEU A 65 12.35 3.55 4.97
C LEU A 65 13.44 4.61 4.81
N ALA A 66 13.36 5.75 5.51
CA ALA A 66 14.29 6.87 5.34
C ALA A 66 15.79 6.46 5.39
N PRO A 67 16.24 5.56 6.29
CA PRO A 67 17.64 5.13 6.31
C PRO A 67 18.05 4.23 5.12
N ALA A 68 17.07 3.79 4.30
CA ALA A 68 17.32 2.92 3.15
C ALA A 68 16.84 3.53 1.83
N ARG A 69 16.54 4.85 1.80
CA ARG A 69 15.94 5.51 0.66
C ARG A 69 16.72 5.32 -0.64
N GLU A 70 18.04 5.40 -0.59
CA GLU A 70 18.95 5.21 -1.73
C GLU A 70 19.20 3.72 -2.06
N ARG A 71 18.94 2.83 -1.11
CA ARG A 71 19.23 1.40 -1.25
C ARG A 71 18.08 0.61 -1.84
N ILE A 72 16.82 1.02 -1.54
CA ILE A 72 15.64 0.34 -2.06
C ILE A 72 15.41 0.81 -3.50
N MET A 73 15.68 -0.07 -4.45
CA MET A 73 15.55 0.18 -5.89
C MET A 73 14.39 -0.60 -6.52
N ARG A 74 13.73 -1.47 -5.78
CA ARG A 74 12.57 -2.25 -6.22
C ARG A 74 11.53 -2.30 -5.14
N VAL A 75 10.28 -2.03 -5.52
CA VAL A 75 9.12 -2.20 -4.64
C VAL A 75 8.16 -3.22 -5.25
N VAL A 76 7.99 -4.35 -4.58
CA VAL A 76 6.92 -5.31 -4.89
C VAL A 76 5.69 -4.88 -4.10
N LEU A 77 4.70 -4.37 -4.81
CA LEU A 77 3.48 -3.84 -4.23
C LEU A 77 2.33 -4.82 -4.52
N PHE A 78 1.77 -5.38 -3.46
CA PHE A 78 0.78 -6.44 -3.49
C PHE A 78 -0.49 -6.00 -2.77
N GLY A 79 -1.65 -6.13 -3.42
CA GLY A 79 -2.94 -5.73 -2.84
C GLY A 79 -4.12 -6.43 -3.49
N PRO A 80 -5.33 -6.30 -2.91
CA PRO A 80 -6.55 -6.92 -3.42
C PRO A 80 -7.05 -6.24 -4.71
N SER A 81 -7.81 -6.98 -5.50
CA SER A 81 -8.62 -6.45 -6.60
C SER A 81 -10.04 -6.20 -6.12
N HIS A 82 -10.49 -4.93 -6.11
CA HIS A 82 -11.82 -4.56 -5.63
C HIS A 82 -12.88 -4.54 -6.74
N PHE A 83 -12.48 -4.35 -7.99
CA PHE A 83 -13.40 -4.10 -9.10
C PHE A 83 -13.53 -5.27 -10.07
N VAL A 84 -12.52 -6.12 -10.16
CA VAL A 84 -12.49 -7.24 -11.12
C VAL A 84 -12.19 -8.53 -10.38
N GLY A 85 -13.17 -9.47 -10.40
CA GLY A 85 -12.95 -10.83 -9.88
C GLY A 85 -12.19 -11.68 -10.88
N PHE A 86 -11.16 -12.39 -10.42
CA PHE A 86 -10.38 -13.35 -11.21
C PHE A 86 -9.65 -14.32 -10.30
N ASP A 87 -9.19 -15.45 -10.83
CA ASP A 87 -8.45 -16.45 -10.07
C ASP A 87 -6.96 -16.14 -10.08
N GLY A 88 -6.32 -16.20 -8.90
CA GLY A 88 -4.87 -16.07 -8.74
C GLY A 88 -4.36 -14.63 -8.64
N LEU A 89 -3.19 -14.38 -9.23
CA LEU A 89 -2.42 -13.14 -9.10
C LEU A 89 -2.16 -12.55 -10.48
N ALA A 90 -2.24 -11.22 -10.62
CA ALA A 90 -2.02 -10.56 -11.90
C ALA A 90 -1.18 -9.29 -11.77
N ALA A 91 -0.30 -9.07 -12.76
CA ALA A 91 0.38 -7.81 -13.00
C ALA A 91 -0.30 -7.01 -14.12
N SER A 92 0.09 -5.75 -14.29
CA SER A 92 -0.26 -4.92 -15.43
C SER A 92 0.76 -5.08 -16.57
N SER A 93 0.30 -4.88 -17.83
CA SER A 93 1.17 -4.76 -18.99
C SER A 93 1.82 -3.39 -19.13
N ALA A 94 1.41 -2.39 -18.33
CA ALA A 94 1.96 -1.04 -18.35
C ALA A 94 3.47 -1.02 -18.08
N GLU A 95 4.15 -0.09 -18.72
CA GLU A 95 5.59 0.16 -18.50
C GLU A 95 5.81 1.17 -17.38
N ASP A 96 4.85 2.09 -17.21
CA ASP A 96 4.88 3.13 -16.16
C ASP A 96 3.52 3.26 -15.47
N TRP A 97 3.54 3.71 -14.22
CA TRP A 97 2.36 4.12 -13.48
C TRP A 97 2.41 5.61 -13.18
N GLN A 98 1.33 6.32 -13.50
CA GLN A 98 1.23 7.76 -13.30
C GLN A 98 0.71 8.09 -11.90
N THR A 99 1.29 9.14 -11.29
CA THR A 99 0.76 9.85 -10.13
C THR A 99 0.84 11.36 -10.38
N PRO A 100 0.22 12.21 -9.56
CA PRO A 100 0.44 13.67 -9.65
C PRO A 100 1.90 14.08 -9.42
N LEU A 101 2.70 13.26 -8.72
CA LEU A 101 4.13 13.52 -8.46
C LEU A 101 5.06 13.06 -9.58
N GLY A 102 4.53 12.45 -10.65
CA GLY A 102 5.29 11.92 -11.77
C GLY A 102 5.01 10.46 -12.05
N THR A 103 5.79 9.83 -12.91
CA THR A 103 5.67 8.40 -13.26
C THR A 103 6.58 7.53 -12.43
N VAL A 104 6.16 6.29 -12.18
CA VAL A 104 6.93 5.24 -11.54
C VAL A 104 7.14 4.12 -12.54
N PRO A 105 8.38 3.79 -12.93
CA PRO A 105 8.67 2.72 -13.89
C PRO A 105 8.34 1.34 -13.31
N VAL A 106 7.87 0.44 -14.16
CA VAL A 106 7.62 -0.97 -13.80
C VAL A 106 8.88 -1.80 -14.08
N ASP A 107 9.29 -2.64 -13.13
CA ASP A 107 10.34 -3.65 -13.34
C ASP A 107 9.82 -4.77 -14.24
N ARG A 108 9.82 -4.50 -15.54
CA ARG A 108 9.34 -5.44 -16.56
C ARG A 108 10.09 -6.77 -16.52
N ALA A 109 11.40 -6.72 -16.24
CA ALA A 109 12.22 -7.93 -16.18
C ALA A 109 11.75 -8.86 -15.02
N MET A 110 11.42 -8.29 -13.87
CA MET A 110 10.86 -9.06 -12.75
C MET A 110 9.47 -9.59 -13.09
N VAL A 111 8.59 -8.74 -13.63
CA VAL A 111 7.23 -9.14 -14.03
C VAL A 111 7.29 -10.31 -15.02
N GLU A 112 8.10 -10.22 -16.07
CA GLU A 112 8.27 -11.30 -17.06
C GLU A 112 8.82 -12.60 -16.44
N ARG A 113 9.76 -12.48 -15.50
CA ARG A 113 10.28 -13.64 -14.77
C ARG A 113 9.17 -14.35 -13.99
N LEU A 114 8.29 -13.59 -13.32
CA LEU A 114 7.16 -14.14 -12.58
C LEU A 114 6.12 -14.80 -13.49
N ILE A 115 5.85 -14.20 -14.66
CA ILE A 115 4.96 -14.76 -15.69
C ILE A 115 5.53 -16.08 -16.23
N LYS A 116 6.82 -16.10 -16.59
CA LYS A 116 7.51 -17.32 -17.05
C LYS A 116 7.48 -18.43 -16.02
N ALA A 117 7.55 -18.09 -14.74
CA ALA A 117 7.42 -19.03 -13.63
C ALA A 117 5.97 -19.44 -13.36
N LYS A 118 4.99 -18.93 -14.10
CA LYS A 118 3.55 -19.16 -13.93
C LYS A 118 3.02 -18.79 -12.52
N LEU A 119 3.65 -17.82 -11.87
CA LEU A 119 3.25 -17.33 -10.56
C LEU A 119 2.18 -16.24 -10.68
N ILE A 120 2.17 -15.48 -11.78
CA ILE A 120 1.22 -14.41 -12.05
C ILE A 120 0.78 -14.43 -13.52
N GLY A 121 -0.42 -13.90 -13.78
CA GLY A 121 -0.89 -13.54 -15.12
C GLY A 121 -0.70 -12.06 -15.44
N VAL A 122 -1.24 -11.61 -16.58
CA VAL A 122 -1.40 -10.20 -16.94
C VAL A 122 -2.88 -9.92 -17.10
N LEU A 123 -3.38 -8.90 -16.37
CA LEU A 123 -4.80 -8.53 -16.44
C LEU A 123 -4.95 -7.02 -16.20
N ASP A 124 -4.80 -6.22 -17.27
CA ASP A 124 -4.88 -4.75 -17.18
C ASP A 124 -6.23 -4.25 -16.63
N ALA A 125 -7.31 -4.95 -16.94
CA ALA A 125 -8.64 -4.61 -16.42
C ALA A 125 -8.68 -4.59 -14.88
N ALA A 126 -7.94 -5.50 -14.21
CA ALA A 126 -7.87 -5.54 -12.75
C ALA A 126 -7.06 -4.39 -12.16
N HIS A 127 -6.25 -3.71 -12.96
CA HIS A 127 -5.45 -2.55 -12.53
C HIS A 127 -6.09 -1.20 -12.90
N ALA A 128 -6.94 -1.16 -13.91
CA ALA A 128 -7.39 0.09 -14.53
C ALA A 128 -8.09 1.04 -13.56
N GLN A 129 -8.97 0.52 -12.69
CA GLN A 129 -9.74 1.28 -11.70
C GLN A 129 -9.26 1.01 -10.25
N GLU A 130 -8.23 0.15 -10.08
CA GLU A 130 -7.83 -0.34 -8.77
C GLU A 130 -7.01 0.71 -8.00
N HIS A 131 -7.42 0.97 -6.77
CA HIS A 131 -6.81 1.95 -5.88
C HIS A 131 -5.86 1.34 -4.86
N SER A 132 -6.02 0.05 -4.53
CA SER A 132 -5.24 -0.60 -3.46
C SER A 132 -3.73 -0.51 -3.64
N LEU A 133 -3.26 -0.43 -4.88
CA LEU A 133 -1.83 -0.23 -5.18
C LEU A 133 -1.50 1.26 -5.37
N GLU A 134 -2.37 2.00 -6.05
CA GLU A 134 -2.09 3.38 -6.47
C GLU A 134 -1.84 4.31 -5.28
N VAL A 135 -2.62 4.20 -4.21
CA VAL A 135 -2.52 5.09 -3.04
C VAL A 135 -1.16 5.03 -2.33
N HIS A 136 -0.40 3.97 -2.53
CA HIS A 136 0.94 3.82 -1.94
C HIS A 136 2.03 4.56 -2.72
N LEU A 137 1.82 4.78 -4.04
CA LEU A 137 2.86 5.31 -4.91
C LEU A 137 3.33 6.70 -4.51
N PRO A 138 2.46 7.68 -4.17
CA PRO A 138 2.94 8.98 -3.76
C PRO A 138 3.79 8.94 -2.48
N PHE A 139 3.42 8.11 -1.48
CA PHE A 139 4.26 7.89 -0.29
C PHE A 139 5.64 7.32 -0.66
N LEU A 140 5.68 6.33 -1.55
CA LEU A 140 6.92 5.71 -2.00
C LEU A 140 7.80 6.70 -2.76
N GLN A 141 7.22 7.54 -3.62
CA GLN A 141 7.95 8.59 -4.36
C GLN A 141 8.54 9.68 -3.46
N VAL A 142 7.98 9.89 -2.27
CA VAL A 142 8.53 10.83 -1.29
C VAL A 142 9.54 10.15 -0.36
N ALA A 143 9.30 8.90 0.03
CA ALA A 143 10.12 8.17 0.99
C ALA A 143 11.39 7.56 0.37
N LEU A 144 11.39 7.24 -0.92
CA LEU A 144 12.50 6.64 -1.66
C LEU A 144 13.03 7.60 -2.72
N ASP A 145 14.24 7.36 -3.20
CA ASP A 145 14.81 8.12 -4.32
C ASP A 145 14.30 7.52 -5.65
N GLU A 146 15.04 6.63 -6.28
CA GLU A 146 14.64 5.98 -7.52
C GLU A 146 14.31 4.51 -7.29
N PHE A 147 13.16 4.06 -7.73
CA PHE A 147 12.77 2.66 -7.63
C PHE A 147 11.91 2.23 -8.84
N ALA A 148 11.92 0.93 -9.13
CA ALA A 148 11.02 0.30 -10.07
C ALA A 148 9.94 -0.49 -9.33
N LEU A 149 8.70 -0.45 -9.85
CA LEU A 149 7.52 -1.07 -9.28
C LEU A 149 7.29 -2.47 -9.85
N VAL A 150 6.93 -3.42 -9.00
CA VAL A 150 6.33 -4.71 -9.39
C VAL A 150 4.89 -4.72 -8.86
N PRO A 151 3.90 -4.25 -9.66
CA PRO A 151 2.51 -4.13 -9.21
C PRO A 151 1.79 -5.48 -9.36
N ILE A 152 1.24 -6.01 -8.28
CA ILE A 152 0.54 -7.29 -8.27
C ILE A 152 -0.78 -7.15 -7.54
N VAL A 153 -1.90 -7.42 -8.24
CA VAL A 153 -3.21 -7.55 -7.63
C VAL A 153 -3.56 -9.00 -7.39
N ALA A 154 -4.22 -9.27 -6.28
CA ALA A 154 -4.78 -10.57 -5.93
C ALA A 154 -6.27 -10.60 -6.22
N GLY A 155 -6.68 -11.58 -7.03
CA GLY A 155 -8.05 -12.06 -7.09
C GLY A 155 -8.29 -13.16 -6.05
N ASP A 156 -9.01 -14.22 -6.43
CA ASP A 156 -9.14 -15.42 -5.59
C ASP A 156 -7.84 -16.25 -5.68
N ALA A 157 -6.88 -15.91 -4.84
CA ALA A 157 -5.55 -16.52 -4.81
C ALA A 157 -5.40 -17.41 -3.58
N SER A 158 -4.94 -18.65 -3.79
CA SER A 158 -4.63 -19.54 -2.67
C SER A 158 -3.45 -19.01 -1.84
N PRO A 159 -3.41 -19.30 -0.53
CA PRO A 159 -2.25 -18.96 0.31
C PRO A 159 -0.93 -19.51 -0.25
N GLN A 160 -0.96 -20.69 -0.87
CA GLN A 160 0.21 -21.31 -1.49
C GLN A 160 0.75 -20.53 -2.68
N ALA A 161 -0.15 -19.95 -3.51
CA ALA A 161 0.23 -19.08 -4.62
C ALA A 161 0.91 -17.80 -4.12
N VAL A 162 0.37 -17.20 -3.04
CA VAL A 162 0.96 -16.01 -2.41
C VAL A 162 2.34 -16.33 -1.81
N VAL A 163 2.50 -17.46 -1.12
CA VAL A 163 3.79 -17.88 -0.58
C VAL A 163 4.80 -18.08 -1.70
N ALA A 164 4.43 -18.79 -2.78
CA ALA A 164 5.32 -19.01 -3.92
C ALA A 164 5.75 -17.70 -4.60
N LEU A 165 4.83 -16.73 -4.71
CA LEU A 165 5.15 -15.39 -5.18
C LEU A 165 6.15 -14.70 -4.25
N LEU A 166 5.88 -14.67 -2.93
CA LEU A 166 6.74 -14.02 -1.95
C LEU A 166 8.15 -14.61 -1.95
N ASP A 167 8.27 -15.92 -2.02
CA ASP A 167 9.57 -16.62 -2.13
C ASP A 167 10.33 -16.19 -3.39
N ALA A 168 9.63 -16.05 -4.52
CA ALA A 168 10.23 -15.65 -5.78
C ALA A 168 10.72 -14.19 -5.81
N VAL A 169 10.09 -13.30 -5.02
CA VAL A 169 10.41 -11.85 -4.95
C VAL A 169 11.18 -11.45 -3.71
N TRP A 170 11.48 -12.38 -2.80
CA TRP A 170 12.16 -12.11 -1.52
C TRP A 170 13.61 -11.66 -1.67
N ALA A 171 14.06 -11.18 -2.73
CA ALA A 171 15.41 -10.75 -3.10
C ALA A 171 16.21 -10.03 -1.97
N GLY A 172 17.34 -9.45 -2.30
CA GLY A 172 18.26 -8.76 -1.37
C GLY A 172 17.68 -7.48 -0.72
N PRO A 173 18.51 -6.72 -0.04
CA PRO A 173 18.10 -5.52 0.70
C PRO A 173 17.64 -4.36 -0.21
N GLU A 174 17.86 -4.45 -1.52
CA GLU A 174 17.40 -3.51 -2.53
C GLU A 174 15.90 -3.66 -2.86
N THR A 175 15.25 -4.74 -2.41
CA THR A 175 13.83 -5.02 -2.66
C THR A 175 13.02 -4.82 -1.39
N LEU A 176 12.00 -3.96 -1.45
CA LEU A 176 10.97 -3.78 -0.45
C LEU A 176 9.69 -4.53 -0.90
N ILE A 177 9.02 -5.18 0.02
CA ILE A 177 7.68 -5.74 -0.19
C ILE A 177 6.67 -4.84 0.55
N VAL A 178 5.62 -4.41 -0.15
CA VAL A 178 4.50 -3.68 0.46
C VAL A 178 3.23 -4.50 0.26
N VAL A 179 2.61 -4.88 1.36
CA VAL A 179 1.31 -5.55 1.38
C VAL A 179 0.25 -4.51 1.73
N SER A 180 -0.64 -4.28 0.80
CA SER A 180 -1.72 -3.31 0.89
C SER A 180 -2.97 -3.98 1.47
N THR A 181 -3.48 -3.49 2.60
CA THR A 181 -4.71 -3.99 3.22
C THR A 181 -5.30 -3.02 4.23
N ASP A 182 -6.61 -2.83 4.16
CA ASP A 182 -7.38 -2.06 5.15
C ASP A 182 -7.94 -2.95 6.28
N LEU A 183 -7.65 -4.27 6.26
CA LEU A 183 -8.21 -5.27 7.17
C LEU A 183 -9.73 -5.33 7.07
N SER A 184 -10.47 -5.33 8.20
CA SER A 184 -11.94 -5.42 8.18
C SER A 184 -12.61 -4.10 7.77
N HIS A 185 -13.76 -4.19 7.11
CA HIS A 185 -14.54 -3.04 6.64
C HIS A 185 -15.95 -3.05 7.26
N TYR A 186 -16.53 -1.84 7.47
CA TYR A 186 -17.91 -1.62 7.85
C TYR A 186 -18.35 -2.24 9.20
N LEU A 187 -17.41 -2.60 10.06
CA LEU A 187 -17.67 -3.09 11.40
C LEU A 187 -17.70 -1.94 12.42
N ASP A 188 -18.40 -2.13 13.55
CA ASP A 188 -18.22 -1.27 14.71
C ASP A 188 -16.80 -1.45 15.29
N TYR A 189 -16.33 -0.45 16.06
CA TYR A 189 -14.96 -0.42 16.58
C TYR A 189 -14.54 -1.68 17.34
N ARG A 190 -15.41 -2.24 18.19
CA ARG A 190 -15.08 -3.43 18.99
C ARG A 190 -15.01 -4.69 18.14
N SER A 191 -15.96 -4.84 17.22
CA SER A 191 -15.98 -5.95 16.25
C SER A 191 -14.77 -5.87 15.30
N CYS A 192 -14.43 -4.67 14.82
CA CYS A 192 -13.26 -4.41 14.02
C CYS A 192 -11.98 -4.86 14.76
N GLN A 193 -11.75 -4.39 15.98
CA GLN A 193 -10.60 -4.79 16.78
C GLN A 193 -10.50 -6.31 16.98
N ALA A 194 -11.62 -6.94 17.35
CA ALA A 194 -11.65 -8.39 17.58
C ALA A 194 -11.35 -9.19 16.31
N THR A 195 -11.85 -8.72 15.16
CA THR A 195 -11.63 -9.36 13.86
C THR A 195 -10.20 -9.15 13.38
N ASP A 196 -9.69 -7.95 13.46
CA ASP A 196 -8.37 -7.57 12.92
C ASP A 196 -7.20 -8.12 13.75
N GLN A 197 -7.41 -8.41 15.03
CA GLN A 197 -6.43 -9.12 15.86
C GLN A 197 -6.30 -10.62 15.48
N GLN A 198 -7.32 -11.23 14.90
CA GLN A 198 -7.28 -12.65 14.51
C GLN A 198 -6.27 -12.96 13.39
N PRO A 199 -6.14 -12.15 12.32
CA PRO A 199 -5.16 -12.39 11.25
C PRO A 199 -3.72 -12.40 11.74
N ALA A 200 -3.38 -11.54 12.72
CA ALA A 200 -2.05 -11.51 13.31
C ALA A 200 -1.66 -12.86 13.98
N HIS A 201 -2.66 -13.63 14.42
CA HIS A 201 -2.46 -14.92 15.07
C HIS A 201 -2.74 -16.12 14.18
N ARG A 202 -3.45 -15.96 13.05
CA ARG A 202 -3.94 -17.07 12.21
C ARG A 202 -3.47 -17.03 10.76
N ASN A 203 -2.84 -15.96 10.30
CA ASN A 203 -2.44 -15.85 8.91
C ASN A 203 -1.17 -16.70 8.67
N PRO A 204 -1.26 -17.79 7.87
CA PRO A 204 -0.10 -18.61 7.51
C PRO A 204 0.98 -17.79 6.80
N ALA A 205 0.63 -16.74 6.06
CA ALA A 205 1.58 -15.85 5.42
C ALA A 205 2.38 -15.03 6.46
N ALA A 206 1.78 -14.63 7.58
CA ALA A 206 2.49 -14.01 8.70
C ALA A 206 3.36 -15.03 9.45
N SER A 207 2.97 -16.31 9.49
CA SER A 207 3.75 -17.40 10.07
C SER A 207 4.86 -17.89 9.13
N ALA A 208 4.72 -17.70 7.82
CA ALA A 208 5.74 -18.07 6.83
C ALA A 208 6.90 -17.05 6.77
N LEU A 209 6.73 -15.87 7.32
CA LEU A 209 7.82 -14.92 7.56
C LEU A 209 8.68 -15.50 8.68
N ARG A 210 9.82 -16.11 8.32
CA ARG A 210 10.74 -16.77 9.25
C ARG A 210 11.05 -15.89 10.46
N PRO A 211 10.96 -16.41 11.71
CA PRO A 211 11.06 -15.60 12.93
C PRO A 211 12.42 -14.91 13.12
N GLU A 212 13.44 -15.25 12.35
CA GLU A 212 14.81 -14.76 12.55
C GLU A 212 15.09 -13.39 11.91
N THR A 213 14.21 -12.86 11.05
CA THR A 213 14.50 -11.62 10.31
C THR A 213 13.39 -10.58 10.27
N THR A 214 12.19 -10.86 10.81
CA THR A 214 11.08 -9.91 10.63
C THR A 214 10.21 -9.84 11.88
N ARG A 215 10.45 -8.86 12.72
CA ARG A 215 9.46 -8.40 13.68
C ARG A 215 8.43 -7.58 12.92
N VAL A 216 7.30 -8.19 12.55
CA VAL A 216 6.12 -7.45 12.11
C VAL A 216 5.51 -6.83 13.37
N GLU A 217 5.89 -5.60 13.68
CA GLU A 217 5.19 -4.82 14.68
C GLU A 217 3.94 -4.24 14.02
N ALA A 218 2.80 -4.88 14.27
CA ALA A 218 1.51 -4.22 14.09
C ALA A 218 1.53 -2.98 15.00
N LEU A 219 1.45 -1.80 14.42
CA LEU A 219 1.37 -0.55 15.17
C LEU A 219 -0.03 -0.43 15.78
N ASP A 220 -0.21 -1.10 16.93
CA ASP A 220 -1.36 -0.88 17.81
C ASP A 220 -1.07 0.33 18.70
N ARG A 221 -1.60 1.49 18.36
CA ARG A 221 -1.96 2.55 19.30
C ARG A 221 -3.09 3.41 18.73
N GLY A 222 -4.31 3.02 19.08
CA GLY A 222 -5.52 3.81 18.94
C GLY A 222 -5.52 5.11 19.75
N GLY A 223 -4.64 6.06 19.42
CA GLY A 223 -4.61 7.40 20.03
C GLY A 223 -4.98 8.54 19.08
N GLY A 224 -5.01 8.29 17.76
CA GLY A 224 -5.13 9.36 16.76
C GLY A 224 -6.55 9.85 16.46
N LEU A 225 -7.57 9.05 16.69
CA LEU A 225 -8.95 9.38 16.30
C LEU A 225 -9.67 10.36 17.25
N GLU A 226 -9.26 10.43 18.49
CA GLU A 226 -9.90 11.35 19.47
C GLU A 226 -9.40 12.80 19.34
N GLN A 227 -8.18 13.01 18.88
CA GLN A 227 -7.67 14.37 18.62
C GLN A 227 -8.20 14.98 17.32
N ALA A 228 -8.46 14.17 16.31
CA ALA A 228 -9.08 14.66 15.07
C ALA A 228 -10.55 15.11 15.25
N ARG A 229 -11.25 14.57 16.28
CA ARG A 229 -12.62 15.00 16.63
C ARG A 229 -12.68 16.34 17.35
N LYS A 230 -11.69 16.66 18.20
CA LYS A 230 -11.68 17.92 18.99
C LYS A 230 -11.31 19.18 18.19
N GLY A 231 -10.68 19.04 17.02
CA GLY A 231 -10.29 20.16 16.16
C GLY A 231 -11.38 20.68 15.23
N ARG A 232 -12.54 20.02 15.10
CA ARG A 232 -13.60 20.35 14.12
C ARG A 232 -14.87 20.94 14.67
N GLU A 233 -14.99 21.19 15.95
CA GLU A 233 -16.21 21.82 16.51
C GLU A 233 -16.29 23.34 16.35
N LEU A 234 -15.35 24.00 15.68
CA LEU A 234 -15.29 25.45 15.57
C LEU A 234 -15.32 26.00 14.12
N SER A 235 -15.97 25.37 13.16
CA SER A 235 -16.36 26.10 11.93
C SER A 235 -17.55 25.46 11.22
N GLY A 236 -18.69 26.11 11.34
CA GLY A 236 -19.80 26.38 10.42
C GLY A 236 -20.33 25.27 9.50
N ALA A 237 -21.55 24.90 9.80
CA ALA A 237 -22.62 24.42 8.93
C ALA A 237 -22.38 24.49 7.40
N GLY A 238 -22.27 23.32 6.78
CA GLY A 238 -22.42 23.13 5.35
C GLY A 238 -23.00 21.74 5.08
N ASN A 239 -24.29 21.68 4.78
CA ASN A 239 -25.04 20.47 4.40
C ASN A 239 -24.53 19.93 3.06
N HIS A 240 -23.67 18.91 3.05
CA HIS A 240 -23.42 18.10 1.87
C HIS A 240 -23.90 16.66 2.12
N LYS A 241 -24.99 16.31 1.42
CA LYS A 241 -25.51 14.94 1.34
C LYS A 241 -24.47 14.07 0.63
N LEU A 242 -23.98 13.05 1.31
CA LEU A 242 -23.16 11.99 0.73
C LEU A 242 -24.01 11.12 -0.20
N PRO A 243 -23.51 10.70 -1.37
CA PRO A 243 -24.17 9.73 -2.23
C PRO A 243 -24.18 8.35 -1.57
N ARG A 244 -25.35 7.68 -1.64
CA ARG A 244 -25.50 6.28 -1.22
C ARG A 244 -24.94 5.39 -2.33
N TRP A 245 -23.93 4.62 -1.98
CA TRP A 245 -23.45 3.52 -2.81
C TRP A 245 -24.31 2.28 -2.53
N ARG A 246 -24.75 1.63 -3.60
CA ARG A 246 -25.40 0.31 -3.56
C ARG A 246 -24.35 -0.76 -3.73
#